data_3045b44b56a0e1c2428b542ed0088a0f
#
_entry.id   3045b44b56a0e1c2428b542ed0088a0f
#
_cell.length_a   1.000
_cell.length_b   1.000
_cell.length_c   1.000
_cell.angle_alpha   90.00
_cell.angle_beta   90.00
_cell.angle_gamma   90.00
#
_symmetry.space_group_name_H-M   'P 1'
#
loop_
_entity.id
_entity.type
_entity.pdbx_description
1 polymer ?
#
loop_
_entity_poly.entity_id
_entity_poly.type
_entity_poly.pdbx_seq_one_letter_code
_entity_poly.pdbx_strand_id
1 'polypeptide(L)'
;MKKHLQKYLFEEKVCNLVTEISSKETGGIPEPNTNVILKRKIIEQTEEDFSYQPILRKEENAYRFFEPIAKEERLIVLGGGHISGYLCEFAAKTGFDVWVVDEREEFSNRERFPHAKKVICGKFTDVLPTLNINK
;
A
#
# COMPACT_ATOMS: atom_id res chain seq x y z
N MET A 1 13.22 4.01 -11.53
CA MET A 1 12.55 3.51 -10.29
C MET A 1 11.05 3.78 -10.27
N LYS A 2 10.54 5.02 -10.42
CA LYS A 2 9.07 5.31 -10.42
C LYS A 2 8.24 4.49 -11.42
N LYS A 3 8.69 4.32 -12.67
CA LYS A 3 7.95 3.53 -13.69
C LYS A 3 7.85 2.04 -13.37
N HIS A 4 8.86 1.45 -12.71
CA HIS A 4 8.83 0.04 -12.28
C HIS A 4 7.88 -0.15 -11.09
N LEU A 5 7.91 0.75 -10.11
CA LEU A 5 6.98 0.75 -8.98
C LEU A 5 5.50 0.76 -9.45
N GLN A 6 5.17 1.62 -10.42
CA GLN A 6 3.80 1.68 -10.96
C GLN A 6 3.35 0.34 -11.58
N LYS A 7 4.26 -0.39 -12.23
CA LYS A 7 3.94 -1.69 -12.83
C LYS A 7 3.54 -2.72 -11.76
N TYR A 8 4.31 -2.83 -10.68
CA TYR A 8 4.04 -3.80 -9.59
C TYR A 8 2.75 -3.49 -8.84
N LEU A 9 2.48 -2.21 -8.57
CA LEU A 9 1.23 -1.78 -7.94
C LEU A 9 0.01 -2.05 -8.83
N PHE A 10 0.18 -2.01 -10.16
CA PHE A 10 -0.91 -2.27 -11.11
C PHE A 10 -1.21 -3.78 -11.27
N GLU A 11 -0.19 -4.63 -11.17
CA GLU A 11 -0.31 -6.09 -11.33
C GLU A 11 -0.75 -6.82 -10.04
N GLU A 12 -1.11 -6.09 -8.97
CA GLU A 12 -1.57 -6.64 -7.67
C GLU A 12 -0.55 -7.57 -6.98
N LYS A 13 0.73 -7.43 -7.31
CA LYS A 13 1.80 -8.25 -6.75
C LYS A 13 2.33 -7.67 -5.45
N VAL A 14 2.60 -8.53 -4.49
CA VAL A 14 3.32 -8.15 -3.28
C VAL A 14 4.81 -8.10 -3.57
N CYS A 15 5.46 -7.03 -3.16
CA CYS A 15 6.89 -6.85 -3.38
C CYS A 15 7.55 -6.07 -2.24
N ASN A 16 8.85 -6.23 -2.11
CA ASN A 16 9.67 -5.43 -1.21
C ASN A 16 10.64 -4.53 -2.00
N LEU A 17 10.79 -3.29 -1.55
CA LEU A 17 11.95 -2.50 -1.87
C LEU A 17 13.10 -2.96 -0.97
N VAL A 18 14.12 -3.54 -1.55
CA VAL A 18 15.28 -4.00 -0.79
C VAL A 18 16.41 -3.01 -0.96
N THR A 19 16.89 -2.46 0.15
CA THR A 19 18.08 -1.61 0.22
C THR A 19 19.21 -2.42 0.82
N GLU A 20 20.24 -2.70 0.02
CA GLU A 20 21.49 -3.32 0.45
C GLU A 20 22.47 -2.23 0.86
N ILE A 21 23.06 -2.38 2.04
CA ILE A 21 24.01 -1.45 2.64
C ILE A 21 25.32 -2.19 2.85
N SER A 22 26.36 -1.81 2.15
CA SER A 22 27.70 -2.38 2.27
C SER A 22 28.78 -1.31 2.38
N SER A 23 29.94 -1.68 2.93
CA SER A 23 31.12 -0.80 2.96
C SER A 23 31.65 -0.54 1.56
N LYS A 24 31.98 0.72 1.25
CA LYS A 24 32.63 1.10 0.00
C LYS A 24 34.08 0.60 -0.08
N GLU A 25 34.73 0.46 1.07
CA GLU A 25 36.15 0.12 1.17
C GLU A 25 36.38 -1.40 1.13
N THR A 26 35.56 -2.17 1.86
CA THR A 26 35.72 -3.62 2.00
C THR A 26 34.73 -4.44 1.19
N GLY A 27 33.64 -3.84 0.70
CA GLY A 27 32.51 -4.57 0.09
C GLY A 27 31.69 -5.41 1.07
N GLY A 28 32.05 -5.37 2.36
CA GLY A 28 31.39 -6.14 3.43
C GLY A 28 30.47 -5.28 4.31
N ILE A 29 30.24 -5.76 5.53
CA ILE A 29 29.44 -5.04 6.55
C ILE A 29 30.13 -3.72 6.90
N PRO A 30 29.42 -2.56 6.82
CA PRO A 30 30.02 -1.29 7.16
C PRO A 30 30.25 -1.17 8.67
N GLU A 31 31.42 -0.65 9.03
CA GLU A 31 31.72 -0.23 10.39
C GLU A 31 31.32 1.23 10.63
N PRO A 32 31.22 1.68 11.90
CA PRO A 32 30.95 3.07 12.20
C PRO A 32 31.96 4.01 11.49
N ASN A 33 31.45 5.10 10.90
CA ASN A 33 32.23 6.12 10.19
C ASN A 33 32.89 5.67 8.86
N THR A 34 32.49 4.53 8.30
CA THR A 34 32.90 4.14 6.95
C THR A 34 31.94 4.65 5.87
N ASN A 35 32.46 4.88 4.67
CA ASN A 35 31.60 5.20 3.53
C ASN A 35 30.79 3.98 3.12
N VAL A 36 29.50 4.17 2.87
CA VAL A 36 28.57 3.09 2.50
C VAL A 36 28.14 3.18 1.04
N ILE A 37 27.90 2.02 0.47
CA ILE A 37 27.22 1.87 -0.82
C ILE A 37 25.79 1.42 -0.55
N LEU A 38 24.83 2.13 -1.16
CA LEU A 38 23.43 1.78 -1.12
C LEU A 38 22.99 1.26 -2.49
N LYS A 39 22.57 0.02 -2.56
CA LYS A 39 21.95 -0.57 -3.76
C LYS A 39 20.49 -0.86 -3.46
N ARG A 40 19.60 -0.44 -4.36
CA ARG A 40 18.16 -0.64 -4.22
C ARG A 40 17.62 -1.46 -5.38
N LYS A 41 16.77 -2.44 -5.06
CA LYS A 41 16.04 -3.23 -6.04
C LYS A 41 14.66 -3.59 -5.50
N ILE A 42 13.72 -3.83 -6.42
CA ILE A 42 12.41 -4.35 -6.08
C ILE A 42 12.46 -5.86 -6.25
N ILE A 43 11.98 -6.61 -5.25
CA ILE A 43 11.88 -8.07 -5.28
C ILE A 43 10.40 -8.43 -5.13
N GLU A 44 9.88 -9.20 -6.10
CA GLU A 44 8.56 -9.84 -5.98
C GLU A 44 8.65 -10.97 -4.96
N GLN A 45 7.60 -11.13 -4.16
CA GLN A 45 7.48 -12.21 -3.20
C GLN A 45 6.11 -12.89 -3.35
N THR A 46 6.02 -14.11 -2.85
CA THR A 46 4.74 -14.78 -2.66
C THR A 46 4.04 -14.20 -1.43
N GLU A 47 2.70 -14.30 -1.38
CA GLU A 47 1.96 -13.83 -0.21
C GLU A 47 2.37 -14.55 1.08
N GLU A 48 2.80 -15.81 0.98
CA GLU A 48 3.25 -16.62 2.11
C GLU A 48 4.57 -16.11 2.72
N ASP A 49 5.47 -15.56 1.89
CA ASP A 49 6.79 -15.07 2.31
C ASP A 49 6.79 -13.56 2.60
N PHE A 50 5.68 -12.87 2.34
CA PHE A 50 5.60 -11.43 2.44
C PHE A 50 5.37 -10.97 3.87
N SER A 51 6.22 -10.07 4.34
CA SER A 51 6.02 -9.35 5.61
C SER A 51 5.50 -7.95 5.36
N TYR A 52 4.40 -7.59 6.00
CA TYR A 52 3.84 -6.24 5.98
C TYR A 52 4.62 -5.25 6.87
N GLN A 53 5.62 -5.72 7.59
CA GLN A 53 6.48 -4.86 8.41
C GLN A 53 7.88 -4.78 7.82
N PRO A 54 8.54 -3.61 7.90
CA PRO A 54 9.94 -3.48 7.51
C PRO A 54 10.84 -4.41 8.31
N ILE A 55 11.77 -5.05 7.64
CA ILE A 55 12.72 -5.97 8.25
C ILE A 55 14.14 -5.57 7.89
N LEU A 56 15.01 -5.46 8.89
CA LEU A 56 16.44 -5.34 8.71
C LEU A 56 17.10 -6.70 8.97
N ARG A 57 17.81 -7.22 7.98
CA ARG A 57 18.59 -8.47 8.10
C ARG A 57 20.07 -8.16 7.99
N LYS A 58 20.86 -8.76 8.90
CA LYS A 58 22.30 -8.81 8.79
C LYS A 58 22.67 -10.07 8.03
N GLU A 59 23.39 -9.91 6.93
CA GLU A 59 23.94 -10.99 6.13
C GLU A 59 25.46 -11.02 6.25
N GLU A 60 26.11 -11.97 5.61
CA GLU A 60 27.56 -12.17 5.73
C GLU A 60 28.38 -10.92 5.33
N ASN A 61 27.96 -10.24 4.27
CA ASN A 61 28.71 -9.11 3.69
C ASN A 61 27.92 -7.79 3.62
N ALA A 62 26.69 -7.74 4.14
CA ALA A 62 25.86 -6.54 4.04
C ALA A 62 24.72 -6.53 5.05
N TYR A 63 24.15 -5.36 5.27
CA TYR A 63 22.81 -5.27 5.82
C TYR A 63 21.81 -5.16 4.67
N ARG A 64 20.67 -5.85 4.77
CA ARG A 64 19.54 -5.68 3.86
C ARG A 64 18.32 -5.21 4.60
N PHE A 65 17.80 -4.07 4.15
CA PHE A 65 16.57 -3.50 4.64
C PHE A 65 15.45 -3.76 3.63
N PHE A 66 14.44 -4.49 4.08
CA PHE A 66 13.26 -4.86 3.31
C PHE A 66 12.12 -3.93 3.70
N GLU A 67 11.67 -3.11 2.76
CA GLU A 67 10.51 -2.22 2.94
C GLU A 67 9.35 -2.78 2.12
N PRO A 68 8.26 -3.24 2.75
CA PRO A 68 7.13 -3.77 2.03
C PRO A 68 6.48 -2.68 1.18
N ILE A 69 6.24 -3.00 -0.09
CA ILE A 69 5.45 -2.19 -1.00
C ILE A 69 4.13 -2.91 -1.14
N ALA A 70 3.20 -2.59 -0.28
CA ALA A 70 1.85 -3.11 -0.35
C ALA A 70 0.97 -2.17 -1.17
N LYS A 71 -0.05 -2.75 -1.79
CA LYS A 71 -1.15 -1.98 -2.35
C LYS A 71 -1.88 -1.27 -1.21
N GLU A 72 -2.40 -0.08 -1.48
CA GLU A 72 -3.27 0.61 -0.53
C GLU A 72 -4.42 -0.33 -0.14
N GLU A 73 -4.58 -0.55 1.16
CA GLU A 73 -5.70 -1.35 1.66
C GLU A 73 -7.01 -0.64 1.35
N ARG A 74 -8.02 -1.39 0.94
CA ARG A 74 -9.31 -0.82 0.59
C ARG A 74 -10.24 -0.82 1.78
N LEU A 75 -10.79 0.35 2.09
CA LEU A 75 -11.89 0.52 3.03
C LEU A 75 -13.19 0.74 2.26
N ILE A 76 -14.14 -0.17 2.39
CA ILE A 76 -15.48 -0.04 1.81
C ILE A 76 -16.42 0.43 2.91
N VAL A 77 -16.96 1.63 2.75
CA VAL A 77 -17.92 2.25 3.68
C VAL A 77 -19.32 2.01 3.12
N LEU A 78 -20.12 1.23 3.83
CA LEU A 78 -21.51 0.98 3.50
C LEU A 78 -22.40 1.98 4.24
N GLY A 79 -23.03 2.87 3.47
CA GLY A 79 -23.83 3.96 3.97
C GLY A 79 -23.12 5.33 3.93
N GLY A 80 -23.71 6.30 3.25
CA GLY A 80 -23.21 7.66 3.05
C GLY A 80 -23.68 8.69 4.09
N GLY A 81 -23.98 8.26 5.34
CA GLY A 81 -24.44 9.16 6.39
C GLY A 81 -23.43 10.17 6.88
N HIS A 82 -23.76 10.94 7.92
CA HIS A 82 -22.89 12.00 8.45
C HIS A 82 -21.53 11.50 8.93
N ILE A 83 -21.49 10.37 9.64
CA ILE A 83 -20.26 9.78 10.18
C ILE A 83 -19.34 9.34 9.05
N SER A 84 -19.90 8.84 7.94
CA SER A 84 -19.13 8.31 6.82
C SER A 84 -18.25 9.36 6.14
N GLY A 85 -18.65 10.64 6.15
CA GLY A 85 -17.82 11.74 5.63
C GLY A 85 -16.52 11.89 6.39
N TYR A 86 -16.57 11.93 7.72
CA TYR A 86 -15.40 12.02 8.57
C TYR A 86 -14.54 10.75 8.49
N LEU A 87 -15.17 9.58 8.48
CA LEU A 87 -14.47 8.32 8.32
C LEU A 87 -13.68 8.26 7.02
N CYS A 88 -14.30 8.67 5.90
CA CYS A 88 -13.62 8.74 4.60
C CYS A 88 -12.43 9.66 4.60
N GLU A 89 -12.57 10.85 5.20
CA GLU A 89 -11.48 11.80 5.29
C GLU A 89 -10.29 11.24 6.10
N PHE A 90 -10.54 10.68 7.27
CA PHE A 90 -9.49 10.08 8.09
C PHE A 90 -8.84 8.88 7.42
N ALA A 91 -9.63 7.97 6.87
CA ALA A 91 -9.10 6.79 6.19
C ALA A 91 -8.26 7.16 4.97
N ALA A 92 -8.70 8.10 4.14
CA ALA A 92 -7.91 8.57 3.00
C ALA A 92 -6.59 9.21 3.44
N LYS A 93 -6.59 10.00 4.52
CA LYS A 93 -5.37 10.61 5.09
C LYS A 93 -4.39 9.57 5.67
N THR A 94 -4.88 8.42 6.10
CA THR A 94 -4.06 7.31 6.61
C THR A 94 -3.65 6.30 5.52
N GLY A 95 -3.97 6.58 4.25
CA GLY A 95 -3.49 5.80 3.11
C GLY A 95 -4.42 4.70 2.63
N PHE A 96 -5.69 4.67 3.09
CA PHE A 96 -6.66 3.72 2.56
C PHE A 96 -7.22 4.14 1.20
N ASP A 97 -7.45 3.17 0.31
CA ASP A 97 -8.28 3.31 -0.88
C ASP A 97 -9.76 3.27 -0.46
N VAL A 98 -10.37 4.45 -0.23
CA VAL A 98 -11.72 4.53 0.34
C VAL A 98 -12.79 4.50 -0.74
N TRP A 99 -13.71 3.55 -0.62
CA TRP A 99 -14.90 3.44 -1.45
C TRP A 99 -16.15 3.59 -0.60
N VAL A 100 -17.11 4.37 -1.09
CA VAL A 100 -18.39 4.58 -0.42
C VAL A 100 -19.51 4.03 -1.27
N VAL A 101 -20.43 3.31 -0.64
CA VAL A 101 -21.64 2.76 -1.28
C VAL A 101 -22.85 3.19 -0.48
N ASP A 102 -23.85 3.79 -1.12
CA ASP A 102 -25.18 4.07 -0.54
C ASP A 102 -26.24 3.86 -1.61
N GLU A 103 -27.42 3.41 -1.21
CA GLU A 103 -28.55 3.20 -2.12
C GLU A 103 -29.23 4.50 -2.54
N ARG A 104 -29.06 5.55 -1.77
CA ARG A 104 -29.68 6.86 -1.96
C ARG A 104 -28.73 7.80 -2.67
N GLU A 105 -29.18 8.40 -3.77
CA GLU A 105 -28.37 9.29 -4.61
C GLU A 105 -27.86 10.51 -3.84
N GLU A 106 -28.68 11.09 -2.97
CA GLU A 106 -28.31 12.25 -2.14
C GLU A 106 -27.21 11.93 -1.11
N PHE A 107 -26.98 10.65 -0.81
CA PHE A 107 -25.95 10.16 0.12
C PHE A 107 -24.75 9.51 -0.57
N SER A 108 -24.79 9.36 -1.89
CA SER A 108 -23.75 8.70 -2.68
C SER A 108 -23.22 9.61 -3.80
N ASN A 109 -22.79 10.82 -3.45
CA ASN A 109 -22.25 11.76 -4.43
C ASN A 109 -20.83 12.25 -4.05
N ARG A 110 -20.13 12.77 -5.05
CA ARG A 110 -18.73 13.21 -4.92
C ARG A 110 -18.55 14.44 -4.06
N GLU A 111 -19.54 15.30 -3.97
CA GLU A 111 -19.47 16.52 -3.15
C GLU A 111 -19.41 16.18 -1.67
N ARG A 112 -20.14 15.12 -1.26
CA ARG A 112 -20.12 14.63 0.11
C ARG A 112 -18.84 13.86 0.46
N PHE A 113 -18.23 13.20 -0.51
CA PHE A 113 -17.07 12.34 -0.31
C PHE A 113 -15.90 12.73 -1.23
N PRO A 114 -15.34 13.93 -1.08
CA PRO A 114 -14.25 14.42 -1.94
C PRO A 114 -12.97 13.58 -1.79
N HIS A 115 -12.77 12.96 -0.64
CA HIS A 115 -11.60 12.13 -0.32
C HIS A 115 -11.76 10.65 -0.73
N ALA A 116 -12.96 10.20 -1.05
CA ALA A 116 -13.18 8.85 -1.50
C ALA A 116 -12.61 8.64 -2.92
N LYS A 117 -11.94 7.53 -3.16
CA LYS A 117 -11.47 7.15 -4.50
C LYS A 117 -12.63 6.78 -5.40
N LYS A 118 -13.67 6.15 -4.84
CA LYS A 118 -14.88 5.76 -5.57
C LYS A 118 -16.13 5.99 -4.70
N VAL A 119 -17.19 6.48 -5.34
CA VAL A 119 -18.52 6.61 -4.74
C VAL A 119 -19.50 5.90 -5.66
N ILE A 120 -20.30 5.00 -5.12
CA ILE A 120 -21.20 4.12 -5.87
C ILE A 120 -22.60 4.27 -5.31
N CYS A 121 -23.56 4.63 -6.16
CA CYS A 121 -24.98 4.61 -5.86
C CYS A 121 -25.57 3.25 -6.29
N GLY A 122 -26.18 2.53 -5.36
CA GLY A 122 -26.84 1.27 -5.67
C GLY A 122 -27.13 0.43 -4.45
N LYS A 123 -28.00 -0.57 -4.61
CA LYS A 123 -28.33 -1.49 -3.52
C LYS A 123 -27.10 -2.31 -3.11
N PHE A 124 -26.92 -2.47 -1.82
CA PHE A 124 -25.76 -3.22 -1.30
C PHE A 124 -25.71 -4.65 -1.84
N THR A 125 -26.87 -5.32 -1.96
CA THR A 125 -26.98 -6.66 -2.54
C THR A 125 -26.48 -6.77 -3.98
N ASP A 126 -26.63 -5.71 -4.75
CA ASP A 126 -26.28 -5.68 -6.17
C ASP A 126 -24.83 -5.20 -6.36
N VAL A 127 -24.39 -4.26 -5.55
CA VAL A 127 -23.06 -3.66 -5.64
C VAL A 127 -21.98 -4.57 -5.05
N LEU A 128 -22.18 -5.11 -3.82
CA LEU A 128 -21.15 -5.88 -3.12
C LEU A 128 -20.61 -7.07 -3.92
N PRO A 129 -21.43 -7.87 -4.63
CA PRO A 129 -20.90 -8.99 -5.44
C PRO A 129 -20.02 -8.54 -6.62
N THR A 130 -20.17 -7.27 -7.06
CA THR A 130 -19.36 -6.73 -8.16
C THR A 130 -18.03 -6.14 -7.71
N LEU A 131 -17.88 -5.93 -6.39
CA LEU A 131 -16.65 -5.40 -5.83
C LEU A 131 -15.63 -6.53 -5.70
N ASN A 132 -14.46 -6.32 -6.29
CA ASN A 132 -13.34 -7.24 -6.11
C ASN A 132 -12.79 -7.03 -4.68
N ILE A 133 -13.35 -7.77 -3.73
CA ILE A 133 -12.94 -7.76 -2.33
C ILE A 133 -11.88 -8.87 -2.20
N ASN A 134 -10.61 -8.47 -2.17
CA ASN A 134 -9.51 -9.40 -1.93
C ASN A 134 -9.59 -9.86 -0.46
N LYS A 135 -9.44 -11.17 -0.27
CA LYS A 135 -9.34 -11.78 1.06
C LYS A 135 -7.96 -11.54 1.62
#